data_702ced3bc72d2f58d856c25440e7a4fe
#
_entry.id   702ced3bc72d2f58d856c25440e7a4fe
#
_cell.length_a   1.000
_cell.length_b   1.000
_cell.length_c   1.000
_cell.angle_alpha   90.00
_cell.angle_beta   90.00
_cell.angle_gamma   90.00
#
_symmetry.space_group_name_H-M   'P 1'
#
loop_
_entity.id
_entity.type
_entity.pdbx_description
1 polymer ?
#
loop_
_entity_poly.entity_id
_entity_poly.type
_entity_poly.pdbx_seq_one_letter_code
_entity_poly.pdbx_strand_id
1 'polypeptide(L)'
;MNRLGCFLLLICAATSWAQTSTGPKRREAEYYVAAYAQHYRVPVPLVRAVVERESNWRPCAISPKGAAGLMQLMPTTAQRLRVRDRCSIDQNVSGGVRYLAWLIQRFRGDLRLASAAYYAGEDIVSRRGLAYRNPDVVAYVSRIRATYLRFAQENTEIPETIQKRDIR
;
A
#
# COMPACT_ATOMS: atom_id res chain seq x y z
N MET A 1 61.19 24.69 28.65
CA MET A 1 60.41 25.35 27.57
C MET A 1 59.61 24.26 26.84
N ASN A 2 58.41 23.96 27.39
CA ASN A 2 57.51 22.92 26.88
C ASN A 2 56.36 23.59 26.16
N ARG A 3 56.24 23.33 24.85
CA ARG A 3 55.06 23.70 24.04
C ARG A 3 54.13 22.51 23.96
N LEU A 4 53.06 22.53 24.76
CA LEU A 4 51.91 21.61 24.54
C LEU A 4 51.11 22.12 23.38
N GLY A 5 51.10 21.35 22.29
CA GLY A 5 50.21 21.54 21.16
C GLY A 5 48.84 20.89 21.46
N CYS A 6 47.81 21.74 21.55
CA CYS A 6 46.44 21.33 21.74
C CYS A 6 45.88 20.90 20.37
N PHE A 7 45.75 19.56 20.13
CA PHE A 7 45.05 19.04 18.94
C PHE A 7 43.55 19.04 19.22
N LEU A 8 42.84 19.99 18.65
CA LEU A 8 41.38 19.99 18.57
C LEU A 8 40.96 18.99 17.49
N LEU A 9 40.51 17.80 17.90
CA LEU A 9 39.83 16.85 17.07
C LEU A 9 38.40 17.34 16.78
N LEU A 10 38.19 17.94 15.61
CA LEU A 10 36.88 18.22 15.06
C LEU A 10 36.23 16.87 14.63
N ILE A 11 35.40 16.32 15.53
CA ILE A 11 34.53 15.21 15.16
C ILE A 11 33.40 15.76 14.29
N CYS A 12 33.59 15.69 12.97
CA CYS A 12 32.54 15.93 12.00
C CYS A 12 31.54 14.75 12.06
N ALA A 13 30.50 14.88 12.88
CA ALA A 13 29.39 13.94 12.87
C ALA A 13 28.63 14.11 11.53
N ALA A 14 29.03 13.32 10.54
CA ALA A 14 28.26 13.15 9.32
C ALA A 14 26.97 12.41 9.68
N THR A 15 25.90 13.14 9.97
CA THR A 15 24.54 12.59 9.99
C THR A 15 24.19 12.15 8.59
N SER A 16 24.44 10.88 8.31
CA SER A 16 24.00 10.23 7.08
C SER A 16 22.48 10.18 7.09
N TRP A 17 21.85 11.14 6.44
CA TRP A 17 20.44 11.09 6.10
C TRP A 17 20.31 10.00 5.04
N ALA A 18 19.98 8.79 5.46
CA ALA A 18 19.55 7.74 4.57
C ALA A 18 18.21 8.17 3.95
N GLN A 19 18.28 8.99 2.92
CA GLN A 19 17.15 9.18 2.01
C GLN A 19 16.93 7.83 1.33
N THR A 20 15.92 7.09 1.78
CA THR A 20 15.38 5.98 1.02
C THR A 20 14.83 6.55 -0.28
N SER A 21 15.69 6.61 -1.31
CA SER A 21 15.32 7.09 -2.63
C SER A 21 14.32 6.11 -3.23
N THR A 22 13.05 6.42 -3.04
CA THR A 22 11.95 5.70 -3.67
C THR A 22 12.12 5.83 -5.18
N GLY A 23 12.37 4.72 -5.88
CA GLY A 23 12.62 4.75 -7.32
C GLY A 23 11.45 5.37 -8.12
N PRO A 24 11.69 5.85 -9.35
CA PRO A 24 10.68 6.56 -10.17
C PRO A 24 9.35 5.82 -10.28
N LYS A 25 9.38 4.51 -10.54
CA LYS A 25 8.17 3.67 -10.62
C LYS A 25 7.42 3.55 -9.30
N ARG A 26 8.12 3.61 -8.17
CA ARG A 26 7.48 3.60 -6.86
C ARG A 26 6.74 4.92 -6.61
N ARG A 27 7.32 6.07 -6.95
CA ARG A 27 6.64 7.37 -6.84
C ARG A 27 5.41 7.46 -7.73
N GLU A 28 5.51 6.95 -8.96
CA GLU A 28 4.37 6.84 -9.86
C GLU A 28 3.25 5.97 -9.27
N ALA A 29 3.59 4.81 -8.72
CA ALA A 29 2.62 3.93 -8.07
C ALA A 29 1.95 4.60 -6.85
N GLU A 30 2.71 5.29 -6.00
CA GLU A 30 2.17 6.05 -4.85
C GLU A 30 1.21 7.15 -5.30
N TYR A 31 1.52 7.85 -6.39
CA TYR A 31 0.62 8.86 -6.97
C TYR A 31 -0.72 8.24 -7.36
N TYR A 32 -0.73 7.17 -8.16
CA TYR A 32 -1.97 6.52 -8.57
C TYR A 32 -2.73 5.88 -7.39
N VAL A 33 -2.02 5.32 -6.42
CA VAL A 33 -2.64 4.80 -5.18
C VAL A 33 -3.39 5.91 -4.45
N ALA A 34 -2.78 7.08 -4.25
CA ALA A 34 -3.42 8.20 -3.58
C ALA A 34 -4.62 8.73 -4.41
N ALA A 35 -4.45 8.94 -5.71
CA ALA A 35 -5.48 9.47 -6.60
C ALA A 35 -6.72 8.56 -6.65
N TYR A 36 -6.54 7.26 -6.89
CA TYR A 36 -7.67 6.33 -6.98
C TYR A 36 -8.28 5.99 -5.62
N ALA A 37 -7.49 5.97 -4.54
CA ALA A 37 -8.02 5.81 -3.20
C ALA A 37 -8.99 6.95 -2.85
N GLN A 38 -8.63 8.21 -3.14
CA GLN A 38 -9.52 9.36 -2.99
C GLN A 38 -10.75 9.25 -3.88
N HIS A 39 -10.56 8.97 -5.17
CA HIS A 39 -11.65 8.88 -6.15
C HIS A 39 -12.73 7.86 -5.74
N TYR A 40 -12.30 6.68 -5.30
CA TYR A 40 -13.21 5.59 -4.89
C TYR A 40 -13.54 5.59 -3.40
N ARG A 41 -13.08 6.57 -2.62
CA ARG A 41 -13.30 6.72 -1.18
C ARG A 41 -12.83 5.50 -0.38
N VAL A 42 -11.68 4.97 -0.75
CA VAL A 42 -11.00 3.90 -0.01
C VAL A 42 -9.90 4.54 0.86
N PRO A 43 -9.72 4.14 2.12
CA PRO A 43 -8.61 4.66 2.92
C PRO A 43 -7.25 4.43 2.22
N VAL A 44 -6.48 5.49 1.97
CA VAL A 44 -5.15 5.41 1.33
C VAL A 44 -4.24 4.40 2.05
N PRO A 45 -4.17 4.38 3.40
CA PRO A 45 -3.39 3.38 4.12
C PRO A 45 -3.78 1.93 3.80
N LEU A 46 -5.08 1.67 3.53
CA LEU A 46 -5.54 0.33 3.16
C LEU A 46 -5.05 -0.07 1.78
N VAL A 47 -5.14 0.83 0.79
CA VAL A 47 -4.64 0.54 -0.57
C VAL A 47 -3.13 0.30 -0.54
N ARG A 48 -2.37 1.14 0.20
CA ARG A 48 -0.92 0.95 0.39
C ARG A 48 -0.60 -0.41 1.02
N ALA A 49 -1.38 -0.83 2.03
CA ALA A 49 -1.21 -2.13 2.69
C ALA A 49 -1.46 -3.30 1.72
N VAL A 50 -2.50 -3.20 0.89
CA VAL A 50 -2.78 -4.22 -0.15
C VAL A 50 -1.65 -4.27 -1.16
N VAL A 51 -1.22 -3.14 -1.74
CA VAL A 51 -0.12 -3.10 -2.72
C VAL A 51 1.18 -3.67 -2.15
N GLU A 52 1.53 -3.31 -0.90
CA GLU A 52 2.71 -3.85 -0.23
C GLU A 52 2.60 -5.37 -0.06
N ARG A 53 1.44 -5.87 0.36
CA ARG A 53 1.23 -7.31 0.56
C ARG A 53 1.22 -8.10 -0.73
N GLU A 54 0.62 -7.56 -1.79
CA GLU A 54 0.43 -8.25 -3.08
C GLU A 54 1.71 -8.31 -3.92
N SER A 55 2.43 -7.21 -4.00
CA SER A 55 3.57 -7.10 -4.92
C SER A 55 4.86 -6.62 -4.29
N ASN A 56 4.82 -6.18 -3.02
CA ASN A 56 5.89 -5.37 -2.43
C ASN A 56 6.28 -4.21 -3.36
N TRP A 57 5.27 -3.54 -3.91
CA TRP A 57 5.40 -2.40 -4.82
C TRP A 57 6.10 -2.70 -6.15
N ARG A 58 6.20 -3.94 -6.57
CA ARG A 58 6.75 -4.33 -7.88
C ARG A 58 5.66 -4.19 -8.96
N PRO A 59 5.82 -3.26 -9.94
CA PRO A 59 4.73 -2.90 -10.86
C PRO A 59 4.21 -4.05 -11.72
N CYS A 60 5.10 -4.98 -12.10
CA CYS A 60 4.73 -6.13 -12.91
C CYS A 60 5.12 -7.45 -12.21
N ALA A 61 4.84 -7.57 -10.90
CA ALA A 61 4.96 -8.85 -10.21
C ALA A 61 3.96 -9.85 -10.81
N ILE A 62 4.41 -11.08 -11.09
CA ILE A 62 3.56 -12.16 -11.59
C ILE A 62 3.66 -13.32 -10.60
N SER A 63 2.51 -13.81 -10.12
CA SER A 63 2.45 -14.95 -9.23
C SER A 63 2.39 -16.28 -10.01
N PRO A 64 2.76 -17.42 -9.39
CA PRO A 64 2.62 -18.72 -10.00
C PRO A 64 1.17 -19.07 -10.41
N LYS A 65 0.18 -18.43 -9.79
CA LYS A 65 -1.26 -18.59 -10.12
C LYS A 65 -1.73 -17.63 -11.20
N GLY A 66 -0.83 -16.82 -11.79
CA GLY A 66 -1.15 -15.90 -12.87
C GLY A 66 -1.74 -14.55 -12.45
N ALA A 67 -1.76 -14.23 -11.15
CA ALA A 67 -2.06 -12.87 -10.71
C ALA A 67 -0.93 -11.92 -11.13
N ALA A 68 -1.23 -10.68 -11.52
CA ALA A 68 -0.24 -9.75 -12.02
C ALA A 68 -0.45 -8.31 -11.55
N GLY A 69 0.68 -7.58 -11.46
CA GLY A 69 0.73 -6.15 -11.20
C GLY A 69 0.79 -5.80 -9.71
N LEU A 70 0.71 -4.50 -9.42
CA LEU A 70 0.81 -3.95 -8.07
C LEU A 70 -0.22 -4.53 -7.09
N MET A 71 -1.45 -4.73 -7.56
CA MET A 71 -2.58 -5.23 -6.77
C MET A 71 -2.94 -6.68 -7.13
N GLN A 72 -2.06 -7.41 -7.83
CA GLN A 72 -2.15 -8.84 -8.14
C GLN A 72 -3.52 -9.27 -8.69
N LEU A 73 -3.96 -8.62 -9.77
CA LEU A 73 -5.23 -8.95 -10.38
C LEU A 73 -5.15 -10.28 -11.15
N MET A 74 -6.05 -11.21 -10.82
CA MET A 74 -6.25 -12.43 -11.62
C MET A 74 -6.79 -12.10 -13.01
N PRO A 75 -6.52 -12.91 -14.06
CA PRO A 75 -6.98 -12.64 -15.42
C PRO A 75 -8.49 -12.37 -15.52
N THR A 76 -9.30 -13.21 -14.90
CA THR A 76 -10.76 -13.09 -14.89
C THR A 76 -11.24 -11.82 -14.18
N THR A 77 -10.59 -11.47 -13.06
CA THR A 77 -10.88 -10.22 -12.34
C THR A 77 -10.51 -9.01 -13.17
N ALA A 78 -9.33 -9.01 -13.80
CA ALA A 78 -8.88 -7.93 -14.68
C ALA A 78 -9.84 -7.72 -15.86
N GLN A 79 -10.31 -8.80 -16.49
CA GLN A 79 -11.30 -8.73 -17.56
C GLN A 79 -12.62 -8.08 -17.08
N ARG A 80 -13.17 -8.53 -15.93
CA ARG A 80 -14.38 -7.97 -15.31
C ARG A 80 -14.21 -6.46 -15.00
N LEU A 81 -13.02 -6.08 -14.60
CA LEU A 81 -12.65 -4.69 -14.28
C LEU A 81 -12.18 -3.87 -15.50
N ARG A 82 -12.20 -4.44 -16.71
CA ARG A 82 -11.73 -3.79 -17.95
C ARG A 82 -10.28 -3.32 -17.88
N VAL A 83 -9.42 -4.03 -17.13
CA VAL A 83 -7.98 -3.83 -17.08
C VAL A 83 -7.36 -4.61 -18.23
N ARG A 84 -6.84 -3.90 -19.24
CA ARG A 84 -6.25 -4.50 -20.46
C ARG A 84 -4.81 -4.92 -20.23
N ASP A 85 -4.06 -4.09 -19.55
CA ASP A 85 -2.67 -4.35 -19.18
C ASP A 85 -2.52 -4.37 -17.65
N ARG A 86 -2.31 -5.56 -17.10
CA ARG A 86 -2.14 -5.76 -15.67
C ARG A 86 -0.75 -5.32 -15.15
N CYS A 87 0.20 -5.07 -16.04
CA CYS A 87 1.52 -4.51 -15.72
C CYS A 87 1.55 -2.97 -15.79
N SER A 88 0.53 -2.34 -16.40
CA SER A 88 0.35 -0.89 -16.35
C SER A 88 0.01 -0.47 -14.92
N ILE A 89 0.82 0.42 -14.35
CA ILE A 89 0.63 0.94 -12.98
C ILE A 89 -0.74 1.56 -12.84
N ASP A 90 -1.11 2.47 -13.75
CA ASP A 90 -2.39 3.17 -13.77
C ASP A 90 -3.57 2.19 -13.83
N GLN A 91 -3.61 1.32 -14.85
CA GLN A 91 -4.75 0.41 -15.03
C GLN A 91 -4.89 -0.60 -13.89
N ASN A 92 -3.77 -1.13 -13.40
CA ASN A 92 -3.77 -2.11 -12.32
C ASN A 92 -4.27 -1.51 -11.00
N VAL A 93 -3.76 -0.32 -10.63
CA VAL A 93 -4.18 0.37 -9.41
C VAL A 93 -5.63 0.83 -9.52
N SER A 94 -6.03 1.44 -10.65
CA SER A 94 -7.42 1.84 -10.88
C SER A 94 -8.40 0.66 -10.72
N GLY A 95 -8.11 -0.45 -11.40
CA GLY A 95 -8.94 -1.65 -11.32
C GLY A 95 -8.98 -2.26 -9.92
N GLY A 96 -7.83 -2.40 -9.29
CA GLY A 96 -7.70 -3.00 -7.96
C GLY A 96 -8.38 -2.17 -6.86
N VAL A 97 -8.21 -0.84 -6.88
CA VAL A 97 -8.86 0.05 -5.91
C VAL A 97 -10.37 0.07 -6.10
N ARG A 98 -10.86 0.09 -7.35
CA ARG A 98 -12.30 0.00 -7.64
C ARG A 98 -12.89 -1.33 -7.14
N TYR A 99 -12.18 -2.44 -7.30
CA TYR A 99 -12.60 -3.73 -6.76
C TYR A 99 -12.63 -3.72 -5.23
N LEU A 100 -11.60 -3.17 -4.59
CA LEU A 100 -11.55 -3.03 -3.13
C LEU A 100 -12.68 -2.13 -2.61
N ALA A 101 -12.99 -1.03 -3.28
CA ALA A 101 -14.11 -0.15 -2.94
C ALA A 101 -15.46 -0.91 -3.01
N TRP A 102 -15.66 -1.69 -4.08
CA TRP A 102 -16.85 -2.53 -4.21
C TRP A 102 -16.97 -3.56 -3.08
N LEU A 103 -15.86 -4.21 -2.70
CA LEU A 103 -15.84 -5.14 -1.57
C LEU A 103 -16.17 -4.45 -0.23
N ILE A 104 -15.63 -3.24 0.00
CA ILE A 104 -15.94 -2.47 1.20
C ILE A 104 -17.45 -2.18 1.29
N GLN A 105 -18.07 -1.76 0.20
CA GLN A 105 -19.52 -1.54 0.14
C GLN A 105 -20.29 -2.85 0.34
N ARG A 106 -19.87 -3.92 -0.33
CA ARG A 106 -20.48 -5.26 -0.25
C ARG A 106 -20.50 -5.80 1.18
N PHE A 107 -19.46 -5.50 1.96
CA PHE A 107 -19.33 -5.92 3.36
C PHE A 107 -19.63 -4.79 4.36
N ARG A 108 -20.42 -3.79 3.95
CA ARG A 108 -20.95 -2.71 4.81
C ARG A 108 -19.86 -1.98 5.61
N GLY A 109 -18.70 -1.75 5.02
CA GLY A 109 -17.57 -1.05 5.64
C GLY A 109 -16.66 -1.93 6.51
N ASP A 110 -16.93 -3.23 6.68
CA ASP A 110 -16.01 -4.12 7.39
C ASP A 110 -14.76 -4.40 6.56
N LEU A 111 -13.67 -3.68 6.89
CA LEU A 111 -12.40 -3.78 6.18
C LEU A 111 -11.74 -5.16 6.32
N ARG A 112 -12.06 -5.93 7.38
CA ARG A 112 -11.55 -7.29 7.58
C ARG A 112 -12.18 -8.24 6.57
N LEU A 113 -13.50 -8.17 6.42
CA LEU A 113 -14.25 -8.97 5.45
C LEU A 113 -13.89 -8.56 4.02
N ALA A 114 -13.76 -7.26 3.74
CA ALA A 114 -13.33 -6.76 2.44
C ALA A 114 -11.93 -7.27 2.07
N SER A 115 -10.98 -7.23 3.01
CA SER A 115 -9.63 -7.77 2.81
C SER A 115 -9.63 -9.30 2.63
N ALA A 116 -10.42 -10.02 3.42
CA ALA A 116 -10.59 -11.47 3.28
C ALA A 116 -11.14 -11.83 1.89
N ALA A 117 -12.14 -11.08 1.42
CA ALA A 117 -12.78 -11.29 0.12
C ALA A 117 -11.86 -10.90 -1.05
N TYR A 118 -11.00 -9.90 -0.88
CA TYR A 118 -9.99 -9.56 -1.86
C TYR A 118 -9.05 -10.75 -2.12
N TYR A 119 -8.64 -11.44 -1.06
CA TYR A 119 -7.73 -12.59 -1.14
C TYR A 119 -8.42 -13.90 -1.55
N ALA A 120 -9.55 -14.22 -0.94
CA ALA A 120 -10.21 -15.53 -1.07
C ALA A 120 -11.38 -15.55 -2.09
N GLY A 121 -11.80 -14.38 -2.54
CA GLY A 121 -13.00 -14.20 -3.37
C GLY A 121 -14.26 -13.88 -2.55
N GLU A 122 -15.09 -13.03 -3.12
CA GLU A 122 -16.28 -12.48 -2.46
C GLU A 122 -17.33 -13.54 -2.11
N ASP A 123 -17.50 -14.54 -2.95
CA ASP A 123 -18.56 -15.55 -2.76
C ASP A 123 -18.34 -16.40 -1.52
N ILE A 124 -17.09 -16.84 -1.28
CA ILE A 124 -16.80 -17.68 -0.13
C ILE A 124 -16.93 -16.89 1.17
N VAL A 125 -16.47 -15.63 1.18
CA VAL A 125 -16.57 -14.76 2.36
C VAL A 125 -18.00 -14.32 2.60
N SER A 126 -18.80 -14.07 1.56
CA SER A 126 -20.23 -13.78 1.68
C SER A 126 -21.02 -14.90 2.33
N ARG A 127 -20.68 -16.15 2.01
CA ARG A 127 -21.36 -17.33 2.60
C ARG A 127 -20.91 -17.63 4.02
N ARG A 128 -19.65 -17.39 4.37
CA ARG A 128 -19.04 -17.83 5.63
C ARG A 128 -18.80 -16.70 6.63
N GLY A 129 -18.73 -15.44 6.17
CA GLY A 129 -18.48 -14.29 7.02
C GLY A 129 -17.22 -14.45 7.87
N LEU A 130 -17.27 -13.96 9.11
CA LEU A 130 -16.18 -14.07 10.09
C LEU A 130 -15.91 -15.50 10.57
N ALA A 131 -16.82 -16.47 10.29
CA ALA A 131 -16.60 -17.87 10.59
C ALA A 131 -15.63 -18.56 9.61
N TYR A 132 -15.21 -17.86 8.54
CA TYR A 132 -14.24 -18.39 7.59
C TYR A 132 -12.84 -18.39 8.20
N ARG A 133 -12.46 -19.51 8.79
CA ARG A 133 -11.19 -19.69 9.51
C ARG A 133 -10.12 -20.40 8.65
N ASN A 134 -10.01 -20.06 7.38
CA ASN A 134 -8.86 -20.53 6.58
C ASN A 134 -7.59 -19.85 7.11
N PRO A 135 -6.52 -20.60 7.48
CA PRO A 135 -5.31 -20.03 8.07
C PRO A 135 -4.64 -18.97 7.18
N ASP A 136 -4.63 -19.18 5.85
CA ASP A 136 -4.00 -18.25 4.91
C ASP A 136 -4.77 -16.93 4.84
N VAL A 137 -6.11 -17.00 4.87
CA VAL A 137 -6.98 -15.81 4.88
C VAL A 137 -6.80 -15.04 6.17
N VAL A 138 -6.79 -15.73 7.31
CA VAL A 138 -6.55 -15.11 8.62
C VAL A 138 -5.18 -14.43 8.66
N ALA A 139 -4.13 -15.10 8.17
CA ALA A 139 -2.79 -14.54 8.10
C ALA A 139 -2.73 -13.32 7.16
N TYR A 140 -3.40 -13.39 6.01
CA TYR A 140 -3.49 -12.27 5.06
C TYR A 140 -4.14 -11.04 5.72
N VAL A 141 -5.33 -11.20 6.30
CA VAL A 141 -6.07 -10.11 6.97
C VAL A 141 -5.27 -9.51 8.13
N SER A 142 -4.60 -10.35 8.92
CA SER A 142 -3.75 -9.88 10.02
C SER A 142 -2.59 -9.02 9.53
N ARG A 143 -1.93 -9.41 8.43
CA ARG A 143 -0.85 -8.63 7.82
C ARG A 143 -1.35 -7.32 7.21
N ILE A 144 -2.49 -7.34 6.50
CA ILE A 144 -3.12 -6.12 5.99
C ILE A 144 -3.41 -5.16 7.14
N ARG A 145 -3.99 -5.64 8.25
CA ARG A 145 -4.29 -4.81 9.41
C ARG A 145 -3.03 -4.18 10.00
N ALA A 146 -1.97 -4.96 10.22
CA ALA A 146 -0.72 -4.45 10.77
C ALA A 146 -0.09 -3.37 9.87
N THR A 147 -0.02 -3.62 8.57
CA THR A 147 0.51 -2.66 7.58
C THR A 147 -0.37 -1.42 7.45
N TYR A 148 -1.69 -1.58 7.47
CA TYR A 148 -2.64 -0.48 7.48
C TYR A 148 -2.42 0.47 8.66
N LEU A 149 -2.27 -0.06 9.88
CA LEU A 149 -2.03 0.74 11.07
C LEU A 149 -0.70 1.50 11.00
N ARG A 150 0.35 0.88 10.49
CA ARG A 150 1.64 1.54 10.26
C ARG A 150 1.49 2.73 9.31
N PHE A 151 0.88 2.55 8.14
CA PHE A 151 0.67 3.62 7.18
C PHE A 151 -0.30 4.71 7.67
N ALA A 152 -1.26 4.37 8.52
CA ALA A 152 -2.17 5.34 9.12
C ALA A 152 -1.44 6.25 10.12
N GLN A 153 -0.47 5.72 10.88
CA GLN A 153 0.37 6.50 11.79
C GLN A 153 1.31 7.44 11.03
N GLU A 154 1.97 6.97 9.96
CA GLU A 154 2.82 7.81 9.10
C GLU A 154 2.10 9.08 8.60
N ASN A 155 0.80 8.98 8.30
CA ASN A 155 0.00 10.11 7.83
C ASN A 155 -0.38 11.11 8.94
N THR A 156 -0.35 10.71 10.21
CA THR A 156 -0.66 11.58 11.36
C THR A 156 0.58 12.35 11.86
N GLU A 157 1.78 11.86 11.55
CA GLU A 157 3.05 12.46 11.99
C GLU A 157 3.60 13.55 11.05
N ILE A 158 2.89 13.91 9.95
CA ILE A 158 3.27 15.07 9.13
C ILE A 158 2.96 16.33 9.95
N PRO A 159 3.96 17.06 10.46
CA PRO A 159 3.72 18.24 11.28
C PRO A 159 2.98 19.32 10.47
N GLU A 160 2.00 19.99 11.08
CA GLU A 160 1.27 21.16 10.53
C GLU A 160 2.18 22.31 10.04
N THR A 161 3.47 22.23 10.30
CA THR A 161 4.48 23.22 9.93
C THR A 161 4.72 23.35 8.43
N ILE A 162 4.35 22.37 7.61
CA ILE A 162 4.54 22.42 6.15
C ILE A 162 3.35 23.08 5.47
N GLN A 163 2.15 22.97 6.04
CA GLN A 163 0.91 23.51 5.42
C GLN A 163 0.82 25.05 5.47
N LYS A 164 1.64 25.74 6.28
CA LYS A 164 1.63 27.22 6.42
C LYS A 164 2.64 27.97 5.55
N ARG A 165 3.47 27.29 4.75
CA ARG A 165 4.50 27.97 3.92
C ARG A 165 4.04 28.30 2.49
N ASP A 166 2.99 27.68 1.99
CA ASP A 166 2.54 27.87 0.59
C ASP A 166 1.35 28.83 0.43
N ILE A 167 0.99 29.59 1.50
CA ILE A 167 -0.07 30.58 1.46
C ILE A 167 0.48 31.96 1.88
N ARG A 168 1.61 32.39 1.27
CA ARG A 168 2.04 33.79 1.29
C ARG A 168 2.64 34.19 -0.01
#